data_63cd24d19c505e0ef297d230d92b5176
#
_entry.id   63cd24d19c505e0ef297d230d92b5176
#
_cell.length_a   1.000
_cell.length_b   1.000
_cell.length_c   1.000
_cell.angle_alpha   90.00
_cell.angle_beta   90.00
_cell.angle_gamma   90.00
#
_symmetry.space_group_name_H-M   'P 1'
#
loop_
_entity.id
_entity.type
_entity.pdbx_description
1 polymer ?
#
loop_
_entity_poly.entity_id
_entity_poly.type
_entity_poly.pdbx_seq_one_letter_code
_entity_poly.pdbx_strand_id
1 'polypeptide(L)'
;MIGEPYMIKIAFFDIDGTLLKMGCKEPTDKTVKALNSLHQNGILLCMATGRGFLSIPKFKDITFDVLLTFNGSYVMAGEKIIFRNPLNNNDKHQIIQNLNKMNRA
;
A
#
# COMPACT_ATOMS: atom_id res chain seq x y z
N MET A 1 18.43 28.32 -10.63
CA MET A 1 18.81 27.55 -11.08
C MET A 1 17.90 26.93 -11.84
N ILE A 2 18.38 26.50 -12.55
CA ILE A 2 17.66 25.86 -13.23
C ILE A 2 16.61 25.25 -12.57
N GLY A 3 15.49 25.56 -12.92
CA GLY A 3 14.32 25.07 -12.38
C GLY A 3 14.44 23.62 -12.09
N GLU A 4 13.92 23.17 -11.04
CA GLU A 4 14.01 21.82 -10.66
C GLU A 4 13.07 20.99 -11.47
N PRO A 5 13.47 20.48 -12.61
CA PRO A 5 12.56 19.71 -13.44
C PRO A 5 12.17 18.39 -12.79
N TYR A 6 12.89 17.95 -11.77
CA TYR A 6 12.68 16.65 -11.17
C TYR A 6 12.24 16.73 -9.71
N MET A 7 11.25 17.56 -9.43
CA MET A 7 10.69 17.59 -8.09
C MET A 7 9.92 16.30 -7.82
N ILE A 8 10.28 15.65 -6.72
CA ILE A 8 9.54 14.47 -6.26
C ILE A 8 8.23 14.96 -5.66
N LYS A 9 7.11 14.46 -6.15
CA LYS A 9 5.78 14.85 -5.68
C LYS A 9 5.07 13.75 -4.93
N ILE A 10 5.44 12.49 -5.16
CA ILE A 10 4.83 11.36 -4.51
C ILE A 10 5.90 10.30 -4.25
N ALA A 11 5.82 9.66 -3.11
CA ALA A 11 6.70 8.57 -2.74
C ALA A 11 5.89 7.35 -2.38
N PHE A 12 6.29 6.18 -2.88
CA PHE A 12 5.61 4.91 -2.66
C PHE A 12 6.42 4.07 -1.68
N PHE A 13 5.73 3.48 -0.71
CA PHE A 13 6.36 2.65 0.32
C PHE A 13 5.64 1.32 0.44
N ASP A 14 6.41 0.24 0.49
CA ASP A 14 5.90 -1.08 0.84
C ASP A 14 5.79 -1.17 2.38
N ILE A 15 4.90 -2.01 2.88
CA ILE A 15 4.74 -2.20 4.33
C ILE A 15 5.80 -3.16 4.86
N ASP A 16 5.75 -4.40 4.39
CA ASP A 16 6.54 -5.47 4.98
C ASP A 16 7.99 -5.39 4.53
N GLY A 17 8.90 -5.27 5.50
CA GLY A 17 10.31 -5.13 5.24
C GLY A 17 10.77 -3.71 4.92
N THR A 18 9.86 -2.76 4.75
CA THR A 18 10.18 -1.35 4.48
C THR A 18 9.71 -0.45 5.60
N LEU A 19 8.39 -0.29 5.74
CA LEU A 19 7.83 0.53 6.82
C LEU A 19 7.85 -0.23 8.15
N LEU A 20 7.65 -1.54 8.10
CA LEU A 20 7.70 -2.41 9.25
C LEU A 20 8.79 -3.43 9.07
N LYS A 21 9.69 -3.53 10.06
CA LYS A 21 10.65 -4.62 10.09
C LYS A 21 9.89 -5.94 10.31
N MET A 22 10.46 -7.03 9.80
CA MET A 22 9.87 -8.35 9.98
C MET A 22 9.60 -8.63 11.45
N GLY A 23 8.37 -8.99 11.77
CA GLY A 23 7.96 -9.28 13.14
C GLY A 23 7.57 -8.07 13.98
N CYS A 24 7.70 -6.85 13.44
CA CYS A 24 7.29 -5.64 14.14
C CYS A 24 5.91 -5.21 13.70
N LYS A 25 5.15 -4.66 14.64
CA LYS A 25 3.78 -4.18 14.39
C LYS A 25 3.71 -2.68 14.18
N GLU A 26 4.74 -1.96 14.54
CA GLU A 26 4.78 -0.51 14.45
C GLU A 26 6.09 -0.06 13.81
N PRO A 27 6.07 1.07 13.08
CA PRO A 27 7.29 1.63 12.53
C PRO A 27 8.14 2.22 13.65
N THR A 28 9.44 2.35 13.39
CA THR A 28 10.35 3.02 14.34
C THR A 28 10.08 4.52 14.35
N ASP A 29 10.47 5.18 15.44
CA ASP A 29 10.36 6.63 15.53
C ASP A 29 11.13 7.34 14.40
N LYS A 30 12.26 6.78 14.01
CA LYS A 30 13.06 7.31 12.92
C LYS A 30 12.28 7.26 11.59
N THR A 31 11.57 6.17 11.33
CA THR A 31 10.74 6.05 10.15
C THR A 31 9.59 7.05 10.18
N VAL A 32 8.91 7.18 11.31
CA VAL A 32 7.81 8.13 11.48
C VAL A 32 8.30 9.56 11.20
N LYS A 33 9.42 9.95 11.77
CA LYS A 33 9.98 11.28 11.56
C LYS A 33 10.35 11.54 10.10
N ALA A 34 10.94 10.55 9.45
CA ALA A 34 11.34 10.67 8.06
C ALA A 34 10.12 10.86 7.14
N LEU A 35 9.06 10.07 7.35
CA LEU A 35 7.84 10.18 6.55
C LEU A 35 7.12 11.49 6.79
N ASN A 36 7.04 11.94 8.03
CA ASN A 36 6.40 13.22 8.34
C ASN A 36 7.19 14.39 7.74
N SER A 37 8.51 14.30 7.72
CA SER A 37 9.35 15.29 7.07
C SER A 37 9.08 15.38 5.58
N LEU A 38 8.94 14.24 4.90
CA LEU A 38 8.56 14.21 3.49
C LEU A 38 7.20 14.87 3.27
N HIS A 39 6.24 14.54 4.11
CA HIS A 39 4.89 15.09 3.98
C HIS A 39 4.87 16.60 4.19
N GLN A 40 5.64 17.10 5.15
CA GLN A 40 5.76 18.53 5.40
C GLN A 40 6.40 19.27 4.22
N ASN A 41 7.22 18.58 3.44
CA ASN A 41 7.83 19.14 2.23
C ASN A 41 6.95 19.03 0.99
N GLY A 42 5.68 18.69 1.16
CA GLY A 42 4.71 18.64 0.07
C GLY A 42 4.73 17.35 -0.74
N ILE A 43 5.37 16.31 -0.24
CA ILE A 43 5.42 15.03 -0.92
C ILE A 43 4.24 14.17 -0.47
N LEU A 44 3.46 13.69 -1.41
CA LEU A 44 2.36 12.77 -1.11
C LEU A 44 2.93 11.41 -0.73
N LEU A 45 2.40 10.82 0.32
CA LEU A 45 2.81 9.51 0.78
C LEU A 45 1.83 8.47 0.28
N CYS A 46 2.32 7.47 -0.43
CA CYS A 46 1.54 6.37 -0.95
C CYS A 46 2.02 5.05 -0.38
N MET A 47 1.12 4.27 0.15
CA MET A 47 1.41 2.92 0.61
C MET A 47 1.07 1.96 -0.51
N ALA A 48 2.02 1.11 -0.90
CA ALA A 48 1.81 0.08 -1.92
C ALA A 48 2.02 -1.28 -1.27
N THR A 49 0.99 -2.11 -1.23
CA THR A 49 1.05 -3.38 -0.52
C THR A 49 0.26 -4.47 -1.22
N GLY A 50 0.69 -5.72 -1.02
CA GLY A 50 -0.10 -6.89 -1.41
C GLY A 50 -1.23 -7.20 -0.44
N ARG A 51 -1.22 -6.59 0.76
CA ARG A 51 -2.27 -6.81 1.74
C ARG A 51 -3.58 -6.18 1.30
N GLY A 52 -4.70 -6.75 1.77
CA GLY A 52 -6.00 -6.11 1.61
C GLY A 52 -6.16 -4.96 2.61
N PHE A 53 -7.13 -4.09 2.33
CA PHE A 53 -7.36 -2.89 3.14
C PHE A 53 -7.54 -3.21 4.62
N LEU A 54 -8.28 -4.27 4.96
CA LEU A 54 -8.53 -4.63 6.34
C LEU A 54 -7.32 -5.21 7.07
N SER A 55 -6.29 -5.63 6.33
CA SER A 55 -5.08 -6.19 6.90
C SER A 55 -3.96 -5.17 7.09
N ILE A 56 -4.22 -3.91 6.77
CA ILE A 56 -3.23 -2.85 6.90
C ILE A 56 -3.21 -2.37 8.36
N PRO A 57 -2.03 -2.36 9.01
CA PRO A 57 -1.93 -1.81 10.36
C PRO A 57 -2.25 -0.32 10.37
N LYS A 58 -2.74 0.17 11.49
CA LYS A 58 -2.95 1.60 11.66
C LYS A 58 -1.62 2.26 12.03
N PHE A 59 -1.23 3.26 11.24
CA PHE A 59 -0.05 4.05 11.52
C PHE A 59 -0.51 5.35 12.18
N LYS A 60 -0.41 5.41 13.50
CA LYS A 60 -0.99 6.51 14.30
C LYS A 60 -0.46 7.89 13.92
N ASP A 61 0.83 7.98 13.65
CA ASP A 61 1.50 9.27 13.48
C ASP A 61 1.87 9.56 12.02
N ILE A 62 1.38 8.75 11.10
CA ILE A 62 1.66 8.89 9.67
C ILE A 62 0.34 8.92 8.91
N THR A 63 0.19 9.92 8.04
CA THR A 63 -0.97 9.99 7.16
C THR A 63 -0.56 9.62 5.74
N PHE A 64 -1.18 8.59 5.20
CA PHE A 64 -0.96 8.20 3.81
C PHE A 64 -2.05 8.80 2.94
N ASP A 65 -1.64 9.52 1.90
CA ASP A 65 -2.57 10.17 0.99
C ASP A 65 -3.23 9.17 0.05
N VAL A 66 -2.52 8.12 -0.33
CA VAL A 66 -3.01 7.11 -1.26
C VAL A 66 -2.63 5.72 -0.75
N LEU A 67 -3.57 4.80 -0.88
CA LEU A 67 -3.36 3.38 -0.55
C LEU A 67 -3.55 2.54 -1.80
N LEU A 68 -2.50 1.84 -2.20
CA LEU A 68 -2.57 0.82 -3.25
C LEU A 68 -2.58 -0.53 -2.54
N THR A 69 -3.71 -1.19 -2.55
CA THR A 69 -3.87 -2.48 -1.88
C THR A 69 -4.05 -3.62 -2.88
N PHE A 70 -3.90 -4.86 -2.43
CA PHE A 70 -3.99 -6.02 -3.30
C PHE A 70 -3.11 -5.88 -4.55
N ASN A 71 -1.86 -5.41 -4.37
CA ASN A 71 -0.92 -5.18 -5.47
C ASN A 71 -1.47 -4.25 -6.56
N GLY A 72 -2.20 -3.22 -6.15
CA GLY A 72 -2.73 -2.22 -7.08
C GLY A 72 -4.12 -2.51 -7.61
N SER A 73 -4.75 -3.61 -7.21
CA SER A 73 -6.12 -3.91 -7.65
C SER A 73 -7.18 -3.04 -6.98
N TYR A 74 -6.81 -2.35 -5.92
CA TYR A 74 -7.72 -1.48 -5.19
C TYR A 74 -6.96 -0.24 -4.75
N VAL A 75 -7.38 0.93 -5.20
CA VAL A 75 -6.69 2.19 -4.94
C VAL A 75 -7.63 3.16 -4.25
N MET A 76 -7.19 3.69 -3.11
CA MET A 76 -7.96 4.68 -2.35
C MET A 76 -7.14 5.94 -2.14
N ALA A 77 -7.76 7.09 -2.30
CA ALA A 77 -7.20 8.38 -1.91
C ALA A 77 -8.09 8.97 -0.82
N GLY A 78 -7.57 8.97 0.42
CA GLY A 78 -8.38 9.27 1.58
C GLY A 78 -9.49 8.24 1.73
N GLU A 79 -10.74 8.67 1.74
CA GLU A 79 -11.89 7.78 1.82
C GLU A 79 -12.49 7.45 0.46
N LYS A 80 -11.91 7.99 -0.61
CA LYS A 80 -12.45 7.84 -1.96
C LYS A 80 -11.76 6.70 -2.69
N ILE A 81 -12.57 5.80 -3.27
CA ILE A 81 -12.06 4.72 -4.12
C ILE A 81 -11.78 5.31 -5.49
N ILE A 82 -10.52 5.26 -5.93
CA ILE A 82 -10.12 5.76 -7.25
C ILE A 82 -10.18 4.65 -8.29
N PHE A 83 -9.78 3.44 -7.91
CA PHE A 83 -9.68 2.32 -8.83
C PHE A 83 -10.02 1.03 -8.09
N ARG A 84 -10.74 0.16 -8.76
CA ARG A 84 -11.10 -1.14 -8.22
C ARG A 84 -11.17 -2.14 -9.36
N ASN A 85 -10.50 -3.26 -9.19
CA ASN A 85 -10.50 -4.34 -10.19
C ASN A 85 -10.73 -5.67 -9.48
N PRO A 86 -11.98 -5.94 -9.04
CA PRO A 86 -12.28 -7.18 -8.36
C PRO A 86 -12.30 -8.35 -9.33
N LEU A 87 -12.04 -9.55 -8.82
CA LEU A 87 -12.18 -10.77 -9.60
C LEU A 87 -13.65 -10.96 -9.97
N ASN A 88 -13.91 -11.35 -11.22
CA ASN A 88 -15.25 -11.69 -11.61
C ASN A 88 -15.61 -13.10 -11.10
N ASN A 89 -16.88 -13.47 -11.18
CA ASN A 89 -17.36 -14.75 -10.66
C ASN A 89 -16.70 -15.95 -11.38
N ASN A 90 -16.50 -15.86 -12.67
CA ASN A 90 -15.86 -16.94 -13.42
C ASN A 90 -14.42 -17.17 -12.96
N ASP A 91 -13.67 -16.10 -12.75
CA ASP A 91 -12.31 -16.20 -12.24
C ASP A 91 -12.27 -16.80 -10.84
N LYS A 92 -13.20 -16.42 -9.98
CA LYS A 92 -13.30 -16.98 -8.63
C LYS A 92 -13.57 -18.48 -8.68
N HIS A 93 -14.49 -18.91 -9.51
CA HIS A 93 -14.79 -20.33 -9.68
C HIS A 93 -13.57 -21.09 -10.20
N GLN A 94 -12.87 -20.56 -11.18
CA GLN A 94 -11.68 -21.19 -11.74
C GLN A 94 -10.58 -21.36 -10.68
N ILE A 95 -10.39 -20.36 -9.85
CA ILE A 95 -9.41 -20.42 -8.77
C ILE A 95 -9.78 -21.52 -7.77
N ILE A 96 -11.04 -21.57 -7.37
CA ILE A 96 -11.53 -22.59 -6.44
C ILE A 96 -11.35 -23.99 -7.01
N GLN A 97 -11.69 -24.20 -8.28
CA GLN A 97 -11.50 -25.50 -8.95
C GLN A 97 -10.02 -25.89 -8.98
N ASN A 98 -9.14 -24.96 -9.29
CA ASN A 98 -7.71 -25.21 -9.34
C ASN A 98 -7.17 -25.59 -7.95
N LEU A 99 -7.59 -24.88 -6.91
CA LEU A 99 -7.20 -25.21 -5.54
C LEU A 99 -7.68 -26.60 -5.13
N ASN A 100 -8.89 -26.98 -5.49
CA ASN A 100 -9.42 -28.31 -5.19
C ASN A 100 -8.61 -29.41 -5.89
N LYS A 101 -8.22 -29.18 -7.14
CA LYS A 101 -7.36 -30.11 -7.87
C LYS A 101 -6.01 -30.28 -7.19
N MET A 102 -5.41 -29.19 -6.73
CA MET A 102 -4.13 -29.21 -6.04
C MET A 102 -4.20 -29.98 -4.72
N ASN A 103 -5.30 -29.86 -3.99
CA ASN A 103 -5.46 -30.54 -2.71
C ASN A 103 -5.73 -32.05 -2.85
N ARG A 104 -6.02 -32.53 -4.03
CA ARG A 104 -6.23 -33.94 -4.30
C ARG A 104 -4.98 -34.70 -4.69
N ALA A 105 -3.92 -33.94 -4.90
CA ALA A 105 -2.66 -34.55 -5.31
C ALA A 105 -2.01 -35.33 -4.17
#